data_37104c8817edb843577194af12b3be17
#
_entry.id   37104c8817edb843577194af12b3be17
#
_cell.length_a   1.000
_cell.length_b   1.000
_cell.length_c   1.000
_cell.angle_alpha   90.00
_cell.angle_beta   90.00
_cell.angle_gamma   90.00
#
_symmetry.space_group_name_H-M   'P 1'
#
loop_
_entity.id
_entity.type
_entity.pdbx_description
1 polymer ?
#
loop_
_entity_poly.entity_id
_entity_poly.type
_entity_poly.pdbx_seq_one_letter_code
_entity_poly.pdbx_strand_id
1 'polypeptide(L)'
;QVGVADAAPMLAADADLSRCRLYAVPSNDIWARDHGPITVHRDGQPVLLDFRFNGWGEKYAFELDDRITARLHESGAFGPTPREPVDLILEGGSIETDGRGTLLTTAECLLNPNRNGLDRAGLERRLGETLGFTRFLWLRQGHLAGDDTDSHIDTLARFCDSRTITCEPKRRSATPVSGKRCTISSVISLGYSTTSKILAI
;
A
#
# COMPACT_ATOMS: atom_id res chain seq x y z
N GLN A 1 19.26 -1.43 -14.34
CA GLN A 1 18.84 -0.25 -13.55
C GLN A 1 18.94 1.00 -14.42
N VAL A 2 17.87 1.77 -14.53
CA VAL A 2 17.90 3.07 -15.19
C VAL A 2 18.56 4.07 -14.22
N GLY A 3 19.68 4.66 -14.62
CA GLY A 3 20.35 5.67 -13.82
C GLY A 3 19.60 7.01 -13.81
N VAL A 4 19.88 7.89 -12.82
CA VAL A 4 19.28 9.25 -12.79
C VAL A 4 19.54 10.01 -14.09
N ALA A 5 20.71 9.82 -14.70
CA ALA A 5 21.06 10.42 -15.99
C ALA A 5 20.15 9.96 -17.15
N ASP A 6 19.61 8.73 -17.06
CA ASP A 6 18.74 8.17 -18.08
C ASP A 6 17.25 8.54 -17.83
N ALA A 7 16.88 8.78 -16.58
CA ALA A 7 15.51 9.15 -16.23
C ALA A 7 15.13 10.56 -16.68
N ALA A 8 16.05 11.52 -16.61
CA ALA A 8 15.77 12.91 -16.98
C ALA A 8 15.32 13.08 -18.45
N PRO A 9 15.98 12.47 -19.47
CA PRO A 9 15.49 12.53 -20.85
C PRO A 9 14.13 11.85 -21.05
N MET A 10 13.85 10.78 -20.33
CA MET A 10 12.55 10.08 -20.43
C MET A 10 11.40 10.91 -19.87
N LEU A 11 11.64 11.64 -18.78
CA LEU A 11 10.65 12.53 -18.18
C LEU A 11 10.48 13.84 -18.96
N ALA A 12 11.50 14.31 -19.68
CA ALA A 12 11.49 15.59 -20.38
C ALA A 12 10.44 15.69 -21.49
N ALA A 13 9.94 14.54 -21.99
CA ALA A 13 8.92 14.52 -23.03
C ALA A 13 7.55 15.00 -22.51
N ASP A 14 7.21 14.70 -21.23
CA ASP A 14 5.87 14.86 -20.67
C ASP A 14 5.83 15.58 -19.31
N ALA A 15 6.99 15.93 -18.74
CA ALA A 15 7.09 16.56 -17.43
C ALA A 15 7.90 17.85 -17.44
N ASP A 16 7.47 18.83 -16.64
CA ASP A 16 8.25 20.03 -16.35
C ASP A 16 9.39 19.68 -15.39
N LEU A 17 10.58 19.49 -15.94
CA LEU A 17 11.77 19.10 -15.16
C LEU A 17 12.18 20.15 -14.10
N SER A 18 11.78 21.40 -14.24
CA SER A 18 12.04 22.42 -13.20
C SER A 18 11.33 22.12 -11.88
N ARG A 19 10.27 21.31 -11.94
CA ARG A 19 9.47 20.85 -10.80
C ARG A 19 9.83 19.43 -10.34
N CYS A 20 10.75 18.75 -11.02
CA CYS A 20 11.20 17.42 -10.71
C CYS A 20 12.50 17.44 -9.91
N ARG A 21 12.58 16.63 -8.87
CA ARG A 21 13.81 16.33 -8.16
C ARG A 21 14.12 14.86 -8.30
N LEU A 22 15.30 14.54 -8.79
CA LEU A 22 15.73 13.17 -9.02
C LEU A 22 16.77 12.77 -7.98
N TYR A 23 16.59 11.65 -7.34
CA TYR A 23 17.48 11.10 -6.33
C TYR A 23 17.98 9.72 -6.77
N ALA A 24 19.29 9.51 -6.73
CA ALA A 24 19.90 8.22 -6.99
C ALA A 24 19.96 7.40 -5.70
N VAL A 25 19.09 6.41 -5.58
CA VAL A 25 19.06 5.52 -4.43
C VAL A 25 19.13 4.07 -4.92
N PRO A 26 20.05 3.24 -4.38
CA PRO A 26 20.08 1.82 -4.71
C PRO A 26 18.78 1.13 -4.32
N SER A 27 18.24 0.30 -5.23
CA SER A 27 17.03 -0.49 -5.05
C SER A 27 17.21 -1.91 -5.57
N ASN A 28 16.39 -2.84 -5.10
CA ASN A 28 16.27 -4.18 -5.66
C ASN A 28 15.20 -4.19 -6.76
N ASP A 29 14.04 -3.54 -6.50
CA ASP A 29 12.89 -3.52 -7.41
C ASP A 29 12.26 -2.11 -7.47
N ILE A 30 11.18 -1.98 -8.26
CA ILE A 30 10.53 -0.70 -8.61
C ILE A 30 9.23 -0.45 -7.84
N TRP A 31 8.79 -1.37 -7.00
CA TRP A 31 7.47 -1.36 -6.36
C TRP A 31 7.39 -0.42 -5.15
N ALA A 32 7.59 0.88 -5.41
CA ALA A 32 7.56 1.92 -4.38
C ALA A 32 6.24 1.99 -3.58
N ARG A 33 5.15 1.45 -4.14
CA ARG A 33 3.87 1.32 -3.43
C ARG A 33 4.03 0.47 -2.16
N ASP A 34 4.88 -0.56 -2.20
CA ASP A 34 4.98 -1.54 -1.12
C ASP A 34 6.05 -1.18 -0.09
N HIS A 35 7.17 -0.62 -0.52
CA HIS A 35 8.27 -0.24 0.37
C HIS A 35 8.36 1.26 0.69
N GLY A 36 7.50 2.10 0.08
CA GLY A 36 7.48 3.54 0.35
C GLY A 36 6.85 3.87 1.72
N PRO A 37 7.11 5.08 2.27
CA PRO A 37 6.58 5.48 3.56
C PRO A 37 5.07 5.69 3.50
N ILE A 38 4.39 5.41 4.61
CA ILE A 38 2.98 5.74 4.78
C ILE A 38 2.89 7.04 5.56
N THR A 39 2.31 8.08 4.94
CA THR A 39 2.16 9.38 5.58
C THR A 39 0.92 9.40 6.47
N VAL A 40 1.10 9.76 7.73
CA VAL A 40 0.02 10.06 8.66
C VAL A 40 0.08 11.53 9.10
N HIS A 41 -1.00 12.07 9.62
CA HIS A 41 -1.03 13.40 10.21
C HIS A 41 -1.21 13.30 11.72
N ARG A 42 -0.28 13.88 12.48
CA ARG A 42 -0.37 14.04 13.94
C ARG A 42 -0.40 15.51 14.26
N ASP A 43 -1.43 15.95 14.97
CA ASP A 43 -1.64 17.37 15.28
C ASP A 43 -1.59 18.29 14.05
N GLY A 44 -2.10 17.79 12.92
CA GLY A 44 -2.11 18.48 11.64
C GLY A 44 -0.78 18.50 10.89
N GLN A 45 0.28 17.88 11.41
CA GLN A 45 1.58 17.80 10.77
C GLN A 45 1.80 16.42 10.15
N PRO A 46 2.38 16.35 8.93
CA PRO A 46 2.70 15.07 8.30
C PRO A 46 3.86 14.39 9.01
N VAL A 47 3.77 13.06 9.13
CA VAL A 47 4.82 12.18 9.62
C VAL A 47 4.92 11.00 8.66
N LEU A 48 6.13 10.65 8.26
CA LEU A 48 6.43 9.51 7.41
C LEU A 48 6.67 8.28 8.28
N LEU A 49 5.74 7.34 8.25
CA LEU A 49 5.93 6.05 8.90
C LEU A 49 6.69 5.13 7.94
N ASP A 50 7.86 4.72 8.35
CA ASP A 50 8.76 3.88 7.58
C ASP A 50 8.68 2.44 8.10
N PHE A 51 7.76 1.67 7.51
CA PHE A 51 7.54 0.28 7.83
C PHE A 51 8.64 -0.59 7.24
N ARG A 52 8.86 -1.75 7.85
CA ARG A 52 9.77 -2.74 7.31
C ARG A 52 9.17 -3.41 6.08
N PHE A 53 10.02 -3.62 5.10
CA PHE A 53 9.71 -4.38 3.89
C PHE A 53 10.60 -5.62 3.83
N ASN A 54 10.01 -6.78 3.55
CA ASN A 54 10.74 -8.04 3.49
C ASN A 54 10.56 -8.81 2.16
N GLY A 55 10.39 -8.08 1.05
CA GLY A 55 10.30 -8.71 -0.26
C GLY A 55 9.12 -9.66 -0.43
N TRP A 56 7.94 -9.24 0.04
CA TRP A 56 6.68 -10.01 0.00
C TRP A 56 6.78 -11.37 0.70
N GLY A 57 7.41 -11.38 1.89
CA GLY A 57 7.61 -12.58 2.66
C GLY A 57 8.87 -13.35 2.29
N GLU A 58 9.95 -12.62 2.04
CA GLU A 58 11.29 -13.15 1.71
C GLU A 58 11.35 -13.94 0.38
N LYS A 59 10.42 -13.64 -0.54
CA LYS A 59 10.39 -14.25 -1.86
C LYS A 59 11.43 -13.65 -2.81
N TYR A 60 11.78 -12.38 -2.59
CA TYR A 60 12.70 -11.60 -3.42
C TYR A 60 13.72 -10.85 -2.57
N ALA A 61 14.83 -10.45 -3.16
CA ALA A 61 15.81 -9.56 -2.52
C ALA A 61 15.15 -8.21 -2.19
N PHE A 62 15.38 -7.68 -1.01
CA PHE A 62 14.65 -6.51 -0.49
C PHE A 62 15.51 -5.54 0.34
N GLU A 63 16.73 -5.91 0.68
CA GLU A 63 17.56 -5.18 1.64
C GLU A 63 17.90 -3.76 1.19
N LEU A 64 17.85 -3.50 -0.11
CA LEU A 64 18.03 -2.16 -0.65
C LEU A 64 16.71 -1.38 -0.60
N ASP A 65 15.59 -2.04 -0.90
CA ASP A 65 14.25 -1.44 -0.93
C ASP A 65 13.79 -1.06 0.47
N ASP A 66 14.01 -1.91 1.48
CA ASP A 66 13.75 -1.63 2.90
C ASP A 66 14.46 -0.37 3.42
N ARG A 67 15.50 0.12 2.72
CA ARG A 67 16.27 1.30 3.09
C ARG A 67 15.97 2.54 2.24
N ILE A 68 15.13 2.45 1.21
CA ILE A 68 14.91 3.57 0.28
C ILE A 68 14.34 4.78 1.01
N THR A 69 13.33 4.60 1.85
CA THR A 69 12.70 5.69 2.62
C THR A 69 13.73 6.41 3.51
N ALA A 70 14.54 5.66 4.24
CA ALA A 70 15.59 6.21 5.09
C ALA A 70 16.61 7.04 4.28
N ARG A 71 17.11 6.49 3.18
CA ARG A 71 18.09 7.15 2.31
C ARG A 71 17.54 8.41 1.65
N LEU A 72 16.28 8.36 1.20
CA LEU A 72 15.61 9.54 0.65
C LEU A 72 15.42 10.63 1.70
N HIS A 73 15.06 10.25 2.93
CA HIS A 73 14.95 11.19 4.03
C HIS A 73 16.29 11.84 4.38
N GLU A 74 17.36 11.06 4.49
CA GLU A 74 18.73 11.53 4.73
C GLU A 74 19.23 12.48 3.63
N SER A 75 18.80 12.25 2.39
CA SER A 75 19.12 13.14 1.25
C SER A 75 18.26 14.40 1.18
N GLY A 76 17.35 14.62 2.13
CA GLY A 76 16.47 15.78 2.17
C GLY A 76 15.29 15.74 1.19
N ALA A 77 14.97 14.58 0.62
CA ALA A 77 13.89 14.44 -0.36
C ALA A 77 12.51 14.82 0.21
N PHE A 78 12.30 14.61 1.49
CA PHE A 78 11.04 14.88 2.19
C PHE A 78 11.03 16.22 2.95
N GLY A 79 12.07 17.05 2.77
CA GLY A 79 12.20 18.33 3.48
C GLY A 79 12.22 18.15 5.00
N PRO A 80 11.46 18.98 5.75
CA PRO A 80 11.45 18.92 7.22
C PRO A 80 10.51 17.84 7.79
N THR A 81 9.83 17.06 6.94
CA THR A 81 8.87 16.04 7.40
C THR A 81 9.58 14.95 8.20
N PRO A 82 9.22 14.70 9.47
CA PRO A 82 9.87 13.68 10.27
C PRO A 82 9.59 12.27 9.75
N ARG A 83 10.60 11.40 9.86
CA ARG A 83 10.50 9.98 9.57
C ARG A 83 10.52 9.19 10.88
N GLU A 84 9.59 8.28 11.04
CA GLU A 84 9.49 7.36 12.17
C GLU A 84 9.61 5.92 11.67
N PRO A 85 10.70 5.21 12.00
CA PRO A 85 10.81 3.78 11.73
C PRO A 85 9.77 2.99 12.52
N VAL A 86 9.11 2.05 11.87
CA VAL A 86 8.11 1.17 12.48
C VAL A 86 8.56 -0.28 12.38
N ASP A 87 8.78 -0.93 13.52
CA ASP A 87 9.14 -2.34 13.56
C ASP A 87 7.90 -3.23 13.36
N LEU A 88 7.38 -3.18 12.14
CA LEU A 88 6.29 -4.00 11.64
C LEU A 88 6.47 -4.13 10.13
N ILE A 89 6.39 -5.34 9.60
CA ILE A 89 6.42 -5.59 8.15
C ILE A 89 5.05 -5.22 7.60
N LEU A 90 5.02 -4.26 6.66
CA LEU A 90 3.78 -3.81 6.03
C LEU A 90 4.06 -3.26 4.64
N GLU A 91 3.46 -3.86 3.64
CA GLU A 91 3.45 -3.36 2.27
C GLU A 91 2.28 -2.39 2.07
N GLY A 92 2.51 -1.26 1.41
CA GLY A 92 1.46 -0.28 1.13
C GLY A 92 0.30 -0.84 0.29
N GLY A 93 0.59 -1.81 -0.59
CA GLY A 93 -0.42 -2.51 -1.40
C GLY A 93 -1.28 -3.48 -0.61
N SER A 94 -0.83 -3.91 0.58
CA SER A 94 -1.57 -4.83 1.46
C SER A 94 -2.71 -4.16 2.23
N ILE A 95 -2.80 -2.83 2.19
CA ILE A 95 -3.81 -2.04 2.90
C ILE A 95 -4.55 -1.08 1.99
N GLU A 96 -5.82 -0.87 2.29
CA GLU A 96 -6.69 0.12 1.65
C GLU A 96 -7.50 0.83 2.73
N THR A 97 -7.82 2.12 2.56
CA THR A 97 -8.53 2.91 3.57
C THR A 97 -9.62 3.78 2.98
N ASP A 98 -10.69 3.99 3.76
CA ASP A 98 -11.76 4.93 3.45
C ASP A 98 -11.41 6.39 3.85
N GLY A 99 -10.22 6.63 4.40
CA GLY A 99 -9.81 7.93 4.94
C GLY A 99 -10.60 8.37 6.17
N ARG A 100 -11.38 7.48 6.81
CA ARG A 100 -12.25 7.76 7.97
C ARG A 100 -12.08 6.75 9.09
N GLY A 101 -10.90 6.14 9.18
CA GLY A 101 -10.55 5.21 10.24
C GLY A 101 -10.88 3.74 9.95
N THR A 102 -11.30 3.40 8.72
CA THR A 102 -11.48 2.02 8.29
C THR A 102 -10.29 1.56 7.46
N LEU A 103 -9.71 0.42 7.82
CA LEU A 103 -8.72 -0.31 7.02
C LEU A 103 -9.39 -1.54 6.41
N LEU A 104 -9.16 -1.76 5.12
CA LEU A 104 -9.51 -2.97 4.40
C LEU A 104 -8.22 -3.70 4.00
N THR A 105 -8.17 -5.00 4.22
CA THR A 105 -7.02 -5.86 3.93
C THR A 105 -7.44 -7.30 3.66
N THR A 106 -6.47 -8.17 3.38
CA THR A 106 -6.69 -9.60 3.23
C THR A 106 -6.08 -10.38 4.40
N ALA A 107 -6.75 -11.45 4.80
CA ALA A 107 -6.22 -12.35 5.82
C ALA A 107 -5.02 -13.15 5.28
N GLU A 108 -5.03 -13.47 3.99
CA GLU A 108 -3.98 -14.24 3.33
C GLU A 108 -2.64 -13.51 3.33
N CYS A 109 -2.65 -12.18 3.17
CA CYS A 109 -1.44 -11.37 3.23
C CYS A 109 -1.00 -11.08 4.67
N LEU A 110 -1.78 -10.32 5.43
CA LEU A 110 -1.31 -9.79 6.70
C LEU A 110 -1.19 -10.81 7.83
N LEU A 111 -1.95 -11.92 7.78
CA LEU A 111 -1.85 -13.01 8.75
C LEU A 111 -0.89 -14.13 8.28
N ASN A 112 -0.22 -13.94 7.14
CA ASN A 112 0.77 -14.90 6.68
C ASN A 112 1.95 -14.95 7.65
N PRO A 113 2.39 -16.14 8.09
CA PRO A 113 3.55 -16.29 8.98
C PRO A 113 4.84 -15.67 8.45
N ASN A 114 4.96 -15.51 7.12
CA ASN A 114 6.11 -14.88 6.47
C ASN A 114 6.17 -13.34 6.62
N ARG A 115 5.27 -12.75 7.39
CA ARG A 115 5.29 -11.31 7.76
C ARG A 115 5.65 -11.17 9.25
N ASN A 116 4.66 -10.93 10.09
CA ASN A 116 4.88 -10.53 11.49
C ASN A 116 4.66 -11.67 12.49
N GLY A 117 4.08 -12.79 12.10
CA GLY A 117 3.73 -13.87 13.02
C GLY A 117 2.70 -13.49 14.10
N LEU A 118 1.97 -12.40 13.89
CA LEU A 118 0.93 -11.92 14.79
C LEU A 118 -0.43 -12.53 14.43
N ASP A 119 -1.26 -12.75 15.44
CA ASP A 119 -2.66 -13.03 15.23
C ASP A 119 -3.43 -11.76 14.81
N ARG A 120 -4.67 -11.95 14.39
CA ARG A 120 -5.53 -10.84 13.94
C ARG A 120 -5.67 -9.74 14.98
N ALA A 121 -5.90 -10.09 16.24
CA ALA A 121 -6.10 -9.11 17.31
C ALA A 121 -4.81 -8.31 17.58
N GLY A 122 -3.66 -8.97 17.54
CA GLY A 122 -2.35 -8.35 17.65
C GLY A 122 -2.07 -7.36 16.51
N LEU A 123 -2.38 -7.76 15.27
CA LEU A 123 -2.24 -6.89 14.09
C LEU A 123 -3.20 -5.69 14.14
N GLU A 124 -4.48 -5.90 14.42
CA GLU A 124 -5.46 -4.81 14.53
C GLU A 124 -5.04 -3.78 15.59
N ARG A 125 -4.53 -4.24 16.73
CA ARG A 125 -3.99 -3.35 17.77
C ARG A 125 -2.79 -2.56 17.26
N ARG A 126 -1.78 -3.22 16.68
CA ARG A 126 -0.56 -2.55 16.17
C ARG A 126 -0.87 -1.54 15.08
N LEU A 127 -1.72 -1.89 14.11
CA LEU A 127 -2.13 -1.00 13.04
C LEU A 127 -3.02 0.14 13.55
N GLY A 128 -3.87 -0.12 14.56
CA GLY A 128 -4.65 0.91 15.22
C GLY A 128 -3.78 1.95 15.94
N GLU A 129 -2.80 1.50 16.73
CA GLU A 129 -1.84 2.35 17.45
C GLU A 129 -0.96 3.16 16.49
N THR A 130 -0.54 2.55 15.37
CA THR A 130 0.44 3.15 14.45
C THR A 130 -0.22 4.06 13.42
N LEU A 131 -1.30 3.59 12.78
CA LEU A 131 -1.98 4.26 11.67
C LEU A 131 -3.31 4.93 12.08
N GLY A 132 -3.77 4.72 13.32
CA GLY A 132 -4.98 5.34 13.84
C GLY A 132 -6.29 4.69 13.36
N PHE A 133 -6.25 3.49 12.82
CA PHE A 133 -7.45 2.78 12.41
C PHE A 133 -8.25 2.28 13.61
N THR A 134 -9.57 2.43 13.53
CA THR A 134 -10.50 1.98 14.57
C THR A 134 -11.42 0.86 14.10
N ARG A 135 -11.39 0.58 12.80
CA ARG A 135 -12.19 -0.47 12.17
C ARG A 135 -11.36 -1.23 11.16
N PHE A 136 -11.55 -2.54 11.12
CA PHE A 136 -10.83 -3.44 10.24
C PHE A 136 -11.80 -4.33 9.47
N LEU A 137 -11.68 -4.31 8.15
CA LEU A 137 -12.40 -5.17 7.23
C LEU A 137 -11.40 -6.17 6.62
N TRP A 138 -11.73 -7.44 6.72
CA TRP A 138 -10.87 -8.51 6.28
C TRP A 138 -11.52 -9.32 5.16
N LEU A 139 -10.93 -9.31 3.99
CA LEU A 139 -11.23 -10.34 3.00
C LEU A 139 -10.55 -11.64 3.42
N ARG A 140 -11.35 -12.68 3.56
CA ARG A 140 -10.84 -14.00 3.98
C ARG A 140 -10.25 -14.80 2.83
N GLN A 141 -10.66 -14.48 1.62
CA GLN A 141 -10.26 -15.16 0.40
C GLN A 141 -10.17 -14.12 -0.72
N GLY A 142 -9.12 -14.19 -1.47
CA GLY A 142 -8.89 -13.42 -2.67
C GLY A 142 -7.62 -13.94 -3.31
N HIS A 143 -7.66 -14.24 -4.58
CA HIS A 143 -6.49 -14.69 -5.31
C HIS A 143 -6.58 -14.19 -6.75
N LEU A 144 -5.53 -13.57 -7.21
CA LEU A 144 -5.32 -13.21 -8.60
C LEU A 144 -4.24 -14.11 -9.18
N ALA A 145 -4.50 -14.74 -10.33
CA ALA A 145 -3.51 -15.61 -10.97
C ALA A 145 -2.27 -14.79 -11.36
N GLY A 146 -1.10 -15.22 -10.90
CA GLY A 146 0.17 -14.52 -11.11
C GLY A 146 0.50 -13.45 -10.06
N ASP A 147 -0.29 -13.33 -9.00
CA ASP A 147 0.02 -12.48 -7.85
C ASP A 147 1.02 -13.16 -6.91
N ASP A 148 2.15 -12.52 -6.68
CA ASP A 148 3.23 -12.99 -5.80
C ASP A 148 3.20 -12.31 -4.42
N THR A 149 2.20 -11.46 -4.15
CA THR A 149 2.13 -10.62 -2.96
C THR A 149 1.37 -11.25 -1.79
N ASP A 150 0.91 -12.48 -1.93
CA ASP A 150 -0.02 -13.15 -1.01
C ASP A 150 -1.39 -12.46 -0.95
N SER A 151 -1.94 -12.11 -2.12
CA SER A 151 -3.26 -11.48 -2.24
C SER A 151 -3.34 -10.07 -1.66
N HIS A 152 -2.52 -9.15 -2.17
CA HIS A 152 -2.65 -7.73 -1.85
C HIS A 152 -4.06 -7.20 -2.09
N ILE A 153 -4.54 -6.36 -1.18
CA ILE A 153 -5.90 -5.83 -1.27
C ILE A 153 -6.08 -4.87 -2.44
N ASP A 154 -5.07 -4.11 -2.83
CA ASP A 154 -5.14 -3.12 -3.90
C ASP A 154 -5.35 -3.75 -5.29
N THR A 155 -5.01 -5.03 -5.46
CA THR A 155 -5.33 -5.81 -6.65
C THR A 155 -6.74 -6.40 -6.65
N LEU A 156 -7.41 -6.43 -5.51
CA LEU A 156 -8.68 -7.15 -5.30
C LEU A 156 -9.86 -6.22 -5.07
N ALA A 157 -9.69 -5.16 -4.28
CA ALA A 157 -10.78 -4.29 -3.88
C ALA A 157 -10.31 -2.88 -3.49
N ARG A 158 -11.12 -1.87 -3.80
CA ARG A 158 -10.86 -0.47 -3.46
C ARG A 158 -12.10 0.21 -2.89
N PHE A 159 -11.90 1.18 -1.98
CA PHE A 159 -12.98 2.07 -1.59
C PHE A 159 -13.32 3.05 -2.72
N CYS A 160 -14.61 3.14 -3.08
CA CYS A 160 -15.14 4.20 -3.93
C CYS A 160 -15.50 5.42 -3.07
N ASP A 161 -16.02 5.18 -1.89
CA ASP A 161 -16.30 6.14 -0.83
C ASP A 161 -16.31 5.41 0.53
N SER A 162 -16.59 6.12 1.63
CA SER A 162 -16.59 5.54 2.99
C SER A 162 -17.62 4.43 3.24
N ARG A 163 -18.52 4.17 2.29
CA ARG A 163 -19.60 3.18 2.41
C ARG A 163 -19.64 2.18 1.27
N THR A 164 -18.81 2.38 0.24
CA THR A 164 -18.87 1.63 -1.00
C THR A 164 -17.50 1.07 -1.35
N ILE A 165 -17.43 -0.23 -1.54
CA ILE A 165 -16.23 -0.94 -2.00
C ILE A 165 -16.52 -1.53 -3.38
N THR A 166 -15.62 -1.33 -4.34
CA THR A 166 -15.58 -2.09 -5.58
C THR A 166 -14.59 -3.23 -5.45
N CYS A 167 -14.88 -4.38 -6.04
CA CYS A 167 -13.97 -5.53 -6.03
C CYS A 167 -13.99 -6.25 -7.38
N GLU A 168 -12.88 -6.93 -7.70
CA GLU A 168 -12.80 -7.83 -8.84
C GLU A 168 -13.84 -8.95 -8.69
N PRO A 169 -14.68 -9.18 -9.72
CA PRO A 169 -15.62 -10.29 -9.69
C PRO A 169 -14.85 -11.62 -9.77
N LYS A 170 -15.16 -12.56 -8.89
CA LYS A 170 -14.62 -13.91 -8.96
C LYS A 170 -14.96 -14.51 -10.33
N ARG A 171 -13.96 -14.70 -11.20
CA ARG A 171 -14.15 -15.39 -12.48
C ARG A 171 -14.58 -16.82 -12.17
N ARG A 172 -15.86 -17.13 -12.35
CA ARG A 172 -16.29 -18.51 -12.48
C ARG A 172 -15.62 -19.04 -13.75
N SER A 173 -14.89 -20.14 -13.65
CA SER A 173 -14.36 -20.86 -14.82
C SER A 173 -15.52 -21.23 -15.74
N ALA A 174 -15.67 -20.52 -16.82
CA ALA A 174 -16.55 -20.92 -17.92
C ALA A 174 -16.16 -20.13 -19.17
N THR A 175 -15.76 -20.86 -20.19
CA THR A 175 -15.77 -20.58 -21.65
C THR A 175 -15.73 -19.11 -22.12
N PRO A 176 -14.88 -18.79 -23.12
CA PRO A 176 -14.74 -17.44 -23.63
C PRO A 176 -16.00 -17.02 -24.39
N VAL A 177 -16.73 -16.06 -23.87
CA VAL A 177 -17.75 -15.32 -24.62
C VAL A 177 -17.22 -13.92 -24.84
N SER A 178 -17.11 -13.61 -26.13
CA SER A 178 -16.67 -12.35 -26.70
C SER A 178 -17.26 -11.11 -26.06
N GLY A 179 -16.38 -10.14 -25.77
CA GLY A 179 -16.68 -8.72 -25.85
C GLY A 179 -17.81 -8.18 -25.00
N LYS A 180 -17.62 -8.13 -23.66
CA LYS A 180 -18.41 -7.18 -22.84
C LYS A 180 -17.51 -6.52 -21.79
N ARG A 181 -17.58 -5.18 -21.74
CA ARG A 181 -17.00 -4.34 -20.70
C ARG A 181 -17.32 -4.90 -19.31
N CYS A 182 -16.32 -4.93 -18.45
CA CYS A 182 -16.48 -5.24 -17.04
C CYS A 182 -17.52 -4.27 -16.44
N THR A 183 -18.69 -4.78 -16.16
CA THR A 183 -19.70 -4.09 -15.35
C THR A 183 -19.42 -4.47 -13.91
N ILE A 184 -19.24 -3.50 -13.05
CA ILE A 184 -19.04 -3.61 -11.59
C ILE A 184 -20.08 -4.59 -11.03
N SER A 185 -19.67 -5.79 -10.62
CA SER A 185 -20.61 -6.85 -10.26
C SER A 185 -20.80 -7.05 -8.75
N SER A 186 -20.14 -6.26 -7.90
CA SER A 186 -20.40 -6.34 -6.45
C SER A 186 -20.09 -4.99 -5.79
N VAL A 187 -21.12 -4.24 -5.48
CA VAL A 187 -21.06 -3.06 -4.62
C VAL A 187 -21.49 -3.50 -3.22
N ILE A 188 -20.59 -3.43 -2.24
CA ILE A 188 -20.93 -3.70 -0.84
C ILE A 188 -21.19 -2.35 -0.17
N SER A 189 -22.43 -2.10 0.23
CA SER A 189 -22.79 -0.91 1.00
C SER A 189 -22.57 -1.16 2.49
N LEU A 190 -21.77 -0.29 3.11
CA LEU A 190 -21.45 -0.37 4.54
C LEU A 190 -22.21 0.75 5.27
N GLY A 191 -23.15 0.44 6.16
CA GLY A 191 -23.92 1.43 6.93
C GLY A 191 -23.13 1.97 8.13
N TYR A 192 -22.95 3.32 8.28
CA TYR A 192 -22.14 3.91 9.34
C TYR A 192 -22.57 5.22 9.97
N SER A 193 -22.13 5.35 11.22
CA SER A 193 -22.08 6.54 12.06
C SER A 193 -20.63 7.06 12.15
N THR A 194 -20.49 8.37 12.27
CA THR A 194 -19.32 9.24 12.02
C THR A 194 -18.17 9.19 13.04
N THR A 195 -16.95 9.38 12.63
CA THR A 195 -15.90 10.41 12.89
C THR A 195 -14.45 9.85 12.89
N SER A 196 -13.60 10.36 12.05
CA SER A 196 -12.16 10.70 12.11
C SER A 196 -11.47 10.54 10.74
N LYS A 197 -10.64 11.51 10.35
CA LYS A 197 -10.00 11.61 9.02
C LYS A 197 -8.57 11.08 9.07
N ILE A 198 -8.23 10.18 8.17
CA ILE A 198 -6.84 9.85 7.80
C ILE A 198 -6.74 9.83 6.28
N LEU A 199 -5.78 10.56 5.73
CA LEU A 199 -5.45 10.58 4.32
C LEU A 199 -4.18 9.73 4.12
N ALA A 200 -4.27 8.67 3.33
CA ALA A 200 -3.10 7.96 2.81
C ALA A 200 -2.90 8.37 1.35
N ILE A 201 -1.68 8.78 0.99
CA ILE A 201 -1.22 9.05 -0.37
C ILE A 201 -0.38 7.87 -0.81
#